data_cd18a31fca34c14d8bc8dc9399fc3570
#
_entry.id   cd18a31fca34c14d8bc8dc9399fc3570
#
_cell.length_a   1.000
_cell.length_b   1.000
_cell.length_c   1.000
_cell.angle_alpha   90.00
_cell.angle_beta   90.00
_cell.angle_gamma   90.00
#
_symmetry.space_group_name_H-M   'P 1'
#
loop_
_entity.id
_entity.type
_entity.pdbx_description
1 polymer ?
#
loop_
_entity_poly.entity_id
_entity_poly.type
_entity_poly.pdbx_seq_one_letter_code
_entity_poly.pdbx_strand_id
1 'polypeptide(L)'
;MSIGEIVTNQMAVNSFGVRPKAAAKAGGSGLRPLMFAAFGVVVALAAILAFDAFSGKVGIFAPRFEIVANGANRVIKVPPGGNVQAAIAQANGGDIVELQAGAEYFGEIKLPNKPLTDYVTIQSSAAAQLPADKRVGPAQSGLMAKILTRDGKPAVSASNGAHHYRFVGIEFAPSTADYVYNLVLFGNGEKAAALPHDLEIDRSYLHPYKSGVVRRGIALNSAVTTIKNSYIEGFAFPGEETQGICGWTGTRNVRIINNYIEGGAENIMFGGSDPASADLTPTDIEVRGNHLNKPKSWLGKTSMKTLFELKNAKRVQLVGNLLTNNWVGAAFRFTIRNQDGAAPFSTLEDVTIRDNVVKGAGDGINILGKDDTHPSQTLKRLTIENNLFLKIGGGNGFEGSGYFIQIADGDGITIANNTVFNSGNVASLYGVMPRSFAFRDHIMGHGDYGIHGLAALRSPQAASLFQNNLFMNLNRVPPGDFAFPAGNTMVSGIADVGFSNPGASDYRLSTKSKYRGKGRGGKNPGSDIDPASITVPQ
;
A
#
# COMPACT_ATOMS: atom_id res chain seq x y z
N MET A 1 -5.41 -41.25 6.97
CA MET A 1 -4.72 -40.12 7.62
C MET A 1 -5.77 -39.02 7.81
N SER A 2 -5.97 -38.56 9.00
CA SER A 2 -7.08 -37.69 9.39
C SER A 2 -6.81 -36.26 8.94
N ILE A 3 -7.85 -35.59 8.45
CA ILE A 3 -7.86 -34.22 7.91
C ILE A 3 -7.40 -33.14 8.94
N GLY A 4 -7.08 -33.52 10.16
CA GLY A 4 -6.65 -32.60 11.23
C GLY A 4 -5.19 -32.13 11.20
N GLU A 5 -4.32 -32.78 10.44
CA GLU A 5 -2.87 -32.48 10.48
C GLU A 5 -2.35 -31.49 9.42
N ILE A 6 -3.16 -31.15 8.42
CA ILE A 6 -2.73 -30.25 7.33
C ILE A 6 -2.97 -28.75 7.67
N VAL A 7 -3.83 -28.45 8.64
CA VAL A 7 -4.17 -27.06 9.00
C VAL A 7 -3.18 -26.44 10.00
N THR A 8 -2.40 -27.25 10.72
CA THR A 8 -1.53 -26.78 11.80
C THR A 8 -0.13 -26.33 11.38
N ASN A 9 0.29 -26.56 10.14
CA ASN A 9 1.66 -26.26 9.72
C ASN A 9 1.86 -24.91 8.99
N GLN A 10 0.86 -24.06 8.90
CA GLN A 10 1.01 -22.70 8.33
C GLN A 10 0.90 -21.56 9.36
N MET A 11 0.78 -21.87 10.65
CA MET A 11 0.62 -20.85 11.72
C MET A 11 1.84 -20.66 12.64
N ALA A 12 2.99 -21.24 12.34
CA ALA A 12 4.20 -21.07 13.16
C ALA A 12 5.25 -20.23 12.42
N VAL A 13 5.10 -18.93 12.39
CA VAL A 13 6.20 -17.99 12.13
C VAL A 13 6.28 -17.01 13.29
N ASN A 14 7.10 -17.39 14.22
CA ASN A 14 7.90 -16.69 15.22
C ASN A 14 7.63 -15.18 15.45
N SER A 15 7.09 -14.92 16.64
CA SER A 15 7.29 -13.70 17.39
C SER A 15 8.68 -13.73 18.05
N PHE A 16 9.68 -13.07 17.49
CA PHE A 16 10.90 -12.72 18.21
C PHE A 16 10.75 -11.32 18.81
N GLY A 17 10.35 -11.29 20.08
CA GLY A 17 10.43 -10.11 20.91
C GLY A 17 11.88 -9.86 21.33
N VAL A 18 12.46 -8.75 20.91
CA VAL A 18 13.69 -8.22 21.52
C VAL A 18 13.28 -7.24 22.61
N ARG A 19 13.46 -7.66 23.88
CA ARG A 19 13.36 -6.76 25.03
C ARG A 19 14.63 -5.92 25.15
N PRO A 20 14.55 -4.60 25.35
CA PRO A 20 15.72 -3.82 25.71
C PRO A 20 16.06 -4.06 27.19
N LYS A 21 17.34 -4.30 27.49
CA LYS A 21 17.89 -4.40 28.84
C LYS A 21 17.80 -3.05 29.57
N ALA A 22 17.23 -3.08 30.76
CA ALA A 22 17.25 -1.97 31.71
C ALA A 22 18.69 -1.69 32.19
N ALA A 23 19.12 -0.44 32.11
CA ALA A 23 20.34 0.04 32.73
C ALA A 23 20.05 0.54 34.14
N ALA A 24 20.90 0.13 35.06
CA ALA A 24 20.80 0.36 36.50
C ALA A 24 21.01 1.84 36.88
N LYS A 25 20.28 2.25 37.92
CA LYS A 25 20.48 3.52 38.64
C LYS A 25 21.80 3.44 39.45
N ALA A 26 22.59 4.52 39.33
CA ALA A 26 23.55 4.88 40.39
C ALA A 26 23.21 6.30 40.87
N GLY A 27 22.94 6.43 42.15
CA GLY A 27 22.67 7.69 42.81
C GLY A 27 23.95 8.39 43.29
N GLY A 28 23.86 9.68 43.55
CA GLY A 28 24.91 10.46 44.17
C GLY A 28 24.58 11.92 44.26
N SER A 29 24.39 12.37 45.44
CA SER A 29 24.01 13.69 46.00
C SER A 29 25.00 14.80 45.72
N GLY A 30 24.50 16.09 45.70
CA GLY A 30 25.32 17.16 46.24
C GLY A 30 25.17 18.55 45.59
N LEU A 31 24.32 19.42 46.16
CA LEU A 31 24.49 20.86 46.42
C LEU A 31 25.00 21.89 45.38
N ARG A 32 24.16 22.86 45.17
CA ARG A 32 24.20 24.33 44.84
C ARG A 32 25.54 25.08 45.12
N PRO A 33 25.68 26.37 44.73
CA PRO A 33 25.10 27.20 43.65
C PRO A 33 26.17 28.01 42.89
N LEU A 34 25.82 28.80 41.85
CA LEU A 34 26.19 30.23 41.74
C LEU A 34 25.80 30.84 40.39
N MET A 35 25.00 31.88 40.47
CA MET A 35 24.88 32.94 39.46
C MET A 35 26.26 33.55 39.17
N PHE A 36 26.55 33.74 37.89
CA PHE A 36 27.40 34.77 37.24
C PHE A 36 27.93 34.21 35.92
N ALA A 37 27.21 34.36 34.83
CA ALA A 37 27.79 34.24 33.48
C ALA A 37 26.82 34.71 32.34
N ALA A 38 26.00 35.76 32.60
CA ALA A 38 25.16 36.30 31.52
C ALA A 38 25.75 37.52 30.80
N PHE A 39 26.91 38.02 31.19
CA PHE A 39 27.54 39.19 30.56
C PHE A 39 28.76 38.89 29.70
N GLY A 40 29.35 37.70 29.77
CA GLY A 40 30.55 37.33 29.04
C GLY A 40 30.32 36.86 27.61
N VAL A 41 29.11 36.34 27.29
CA VAL A 41 28.86 35.68 25.98
C VAL A 41 28.53 36.69 24.87
N VAL A 42 27.90 37.83 25.22
CA VAL A 42 27.56 38.88 24.23
C VAL A 42 28.77 39.65 23.74
N VAL A 43 29.77 39.88 24.61
CA VAL A 43 30.99 40.59 24.24
C VAL A 43 31.93 39.66 23.42
N ALA A 44 31.95 38.36 23.69
CA ALA A 44 32.77 37.42 22.94
C ALA A 44 32.23 37.18 21.50
N LEU A 45 30.90 37.15 21.30
CA LEU A 45 30.34 37.08 19.95
C LEU A 45 30.58 38.36 19.13
N ALA A 46 30.52 39.54 19.75
CA ALA A 46 30.84 40.80 19.05
C ALA A 46 32.33 40.94 18.69
N ALA A 47 33.21 40.41 19.52
CA ALA A 47 34.67 40.42 19.25
C ALA A 47 35.06 39.41 18.15
N ILE A 48 34.40 38.24 18.06
CA ILE A 48 34.59 37.25 17.00
C ILE A 48 34.09 37.81 15.65
N LEU A 49 32.94 38.48 15.64
CA LEU A 49 32.38 39.10 14.43
C LEU A 49 33.23 40.31 13.93
N ALA A 50 33.89 41.04 14.83
CA ALA A 50 34.77 42.13 14.45
C ALA A 50 36.16 41.67 13.96
N PHE A 51 36.71 40.60 14.52
CA PHE A 51 38.00 40.07 14.12
C PHE A 51 37.95 39.40 12.75
N ASP A 52 36.87 38.74 12.43
CA ASP A 52 36.68 38.07 11.15
C ASP A 52 36.41 39.05 9.98
N ALA A 53 35.76 40.19 10.24
CA ALA A 53 35.62 41.26 9.24
C ALA A 53 36.96 41.89 8.79
N PHE A 54 37.98 41.77 9.64
CA PHE A 54 39.30 42.35 9.35
C PHE A 54 40.29 41.38 8.70
N SER A 55 40.04 40.05 8.79
CA SER A 55 40.98 39.03 8.28
C SER A 55 40.66 38.52 6.87
N GLY A 56 39.60 38.97 6.24
CA GLY A 56 39.21 38.55 4.88
C GLY A 56 39.00 37.05 4.67
N LYS A 57 38.86 36.28 5.79
CA LYS A 57 38.69 34.81 5.78
C LYS A 57 37.58 34.29 6.64
N VAL A 58 36.50 35.05 6.85
CA VAL A 58 35.28 34.47 7.35
C VAL A 58 34.40 34.07 6.18
N GLY A 59 34.57 32.86 5.76
CA GLY A 59 33.48 32.18 5.08
C GLY A 59 32.33 32.02 6.08
N ILE A 60 31.51 33.07 6.27
CA ILE A 60 30.16 32.86 6.77
C ILE A 60 29.60 31.82 5.85
N PHE A 61 29.24 30.62 6.36
CA PHE A 61 28.47 29.62 5.61
C PHE A 61 27.08 30.21 5.35
N ALA A 62 27.02 31.20 4.43
CA ALA A 62 25.75 31.62 3.87
C ALA A 62 25.09 30.38 3.30
N PRO A 63 23.81 30.19 3.57
CA PRO A 63 23.10 29.05 2.99
C PRO A 63 23.31 29.09 1.48
N ARG A 64 23.86 27.99 0.91
CA ARG A 64 24.14 27.90 -0.52
C ARG A 64 22.82 27.72 -1.28
N PHE A 65 22.05 28.79 -1.44
CA PHE A 65 20.89 28.88 -2.33
C PHE A 65 20.66 30.33 -2.75
N GLU A 66 20.05 30.51 -3.91
CA GLU A 66 19.65 31.80 -4.49
C GLU A 66 18.13 31.93 -4.38
N ILE A 67 17.63 33.13 -4.05
CA ILE A 67 16.20 33.44 -4.04
C ILE A 67 15.88 34.35 -5.21
N VAL A 68 15.01 33.91 -6.11
CA VAL A 68 14.56 34.64 -7.29
C VAL A 68 13.06 34.91 -7.15
N ALA A 69 12.62 36.12 -7.44
CA ALA A 69 11.19 36.46 -7.47
C ALA A 69 10.49 35.73 -8.65
N ASN A 70 9.28 35.24 -8.39
CA ASN A 70 8.41 34.58 -9.38
C ASN A 70 6.95 35.07 -9.17
N GLY A 71 6.67 36.27 -9.62
CA GLY A 71 5.42 36.96 -9.33
C GLY A 71 5.28 37.25 -7.83
N ALA A 72 4.18 36.81 -7.23
CA ALA A 72 3.93 36.94 -5.78
C ALA A 72 4.75 35.92 -4.94
N ASN A 73 5.28 34.87 -5.56
CA ASN A 73 6.01 33.76 -4.92
C ASN A 73 7.50 33.85 -5.24
N ARG A 74 8.29 32.95 -4.67
CA ARG A 74 9.75 32.89 -4.86
C ARG A 74 10.17 31.52 -5.36
N VAL A 75 11.27 31.49 -6.13
CA VAL A 75 12.02 30.28 -6.42
C VAL A 75 13.32 30.32 -5.61
N ILE A 76 13.48 29.37 -4.72
CA ILE A 76 14.67 29.18 -3.89
C ILE A 76 15.52 28.10 -4.58
N LYS A 77 16.51 28.51 -5.36
CA LYS A 77 17.36 27.60 -6.13
C LYS A 77 18.48 27.06 -5.26
N VAL A 78 18.50 25.76 -5.06
CA VAL A 78 19.52 25.05 -4.27
C VAL A 78 20.50 24.36 -5.22
N PRO A 79 21.75 24.85 -5.33
CA PRO A 79 22.76 24.20 -6.18
C PRO A 79 23.22 22.86 -5.59
N PRO A 80 23.97 22.04 -6.34
CA PRO A 80 24.57 20.82 -5.81
C PRO A 80 25.40 21.08 -4.53
N GLY A 81 25.17 20.23 -3.51
CA GLY A 81 25.75 20.41 -2.18
C GLY A 81 25.20 21.58 -1.35
N GLY A 82 24.14 22.24 -1.83
CA GLY A 82 23.42 23.26 -1.09
C GLY A 82 22.58 22.68 0.04
N ASN A 83 22.15 23.53 0.97
CA ASN A 83 21.39 23.12 2.16
C ASN A 83 19.87 23.16 1.88
N VAL A 84 19.31 22.01 1.49
CA VAL A 84 17.86 21.86 1.22
C VAL A 84 17.02 22.13 2.47
N GLN A 85 17.48 21.68 3.65
CA GLN A 85 16.79 21.90 4.92
C GLN A 85 16.63 23.39 5.24
N ALA A 86 17.69 24.18 5.03
CA ALA A 86 17.66 25.62 5.25
C ALA A 86 16.78 26.33 4.21
N ALA A 87 16.78 25.89 2.95
CA ALA A 87 15.90 26.41 1.91
C ALA A 87 14.42 26.19 2.25
N ILE A 88 14.04 24.98 2.68
CA ILE A 88 12.67 24.67 3.12
C ILE A 88 12.28 25.50 4.36
N ALA A 89 13.19 25.69 5.31
CA ALA A 89 12.92 26.50 6.49
C ALA A 89 12.60 27.96 6.13
N GLN A 90 13.19 28.51 5.07
CA GLN A 90 12.96 29.87 4.59
C GLN A 90 11.77 30.01 3.62
N ALA A 91 11.30 28.92 3.02
CA ALA A 91 10.20 28.96 2.08
C ALA A 91 8.88 29.30 2.76
N ASN A 92 8.02 30.06 2.10
CA ASN A 92 6.64 30.35 2.50
C ASN A 92 5.66 29.58 1.61
N GLY A 93 4.37 29.61 1.94
CA GLY A 93 3.32 29.05 1.09
C GLY A 93 3.37 29.64 -0.33
N GLY A 94 3.28 28.79 -1.34
CA GLY A 94 3.42 29.13 -2.74
C GLY A 94 4.86 29.16 -3.28
N ASP A 95 5.88 29.18 -2.42
CA ASP A 95 7.27 29.16 -2.88
C ASP A 95 7.69 27.81 -3.46
N ILE A 96 8.66 27.84 -4.36
CA ILE A 96 9.30 26.67 -4.95
C ILE A 96 10.73 26.55 -4.42
N VAL A 97 11.07 25.41 -3.83
CA VAL A 97 12.45 25.00 -3.55
C VAL A 97 12.91 24.16 -4.74
N GLU A 98 13.70 24.77 -5.62
CA GLU A 98 14.17 24.15 -6.85
C GLU A 98 15.54 23.48 -6.63
N LEU A 99 15.59 22.18 -6.86
CA LEU A 99 16.80 21.35 -6.77
C LEU A 99 17.31 21.06 -8.19
N GLN A 100 18.60 21.16 -8.41
CA GLN A 100 19.19 20.90 -9.73
C GLN A 100 18.92 19.44 -10.16
N ALA A 101 18.42 19.24 -11.37
CA ALA A 101 18.21 17.92 -11.96
C ALA A 101 19.52 17.12 -12.01
N GLY A 102 19.46 15.84 -11.68
CA GLY A 102 20.60 14.93 -11.60
C GLY A 102 21.52 15.12 -10.39
N ALA A 103 21.38 16.23 -9.63
CA ALA A 103 22.22 16.50 -8.47
C ALA A 103 21.77 15.72 -7.23
N GLU A 104 22.73 15.41 -6.36
CA GLU A 104 22.53 14.69 -5.11
C GLU A 104 22.48 15.65 -3.91
N TYR A 105 21.50 15.47 -3.06
CA TYR A 105 21.30 16.17 -1.80
C TYR A 105 21.15 15.14 -0.68
N PHE A 106 21.81 15.37 0.44
CA PHE A 106 21.80 14.40 1.53
C PHE A 106 20.90 14.87 2.68
N GLY A 107 19.97 14.01 3.08
CA GLY A 107 19.02 14.20 4.19
C GLY A 107 19.32 13.24 5.33
N GLU A 108 18.63 13.25 6.43
CA GLU A 108 17.16 13.40 6.57
C GLU A 108 16.70 14.85 6.37
N ILE A 109 15.75 15.04 5.45
CA ILE A 109 15.03 16.30 5.31
C ILE A 109 13.81 16.26 6.26
N LYS A 110 13.83 17.07 7.31
CA LYS A 110 12.72 17.18 8.27
C LYS A 110 11.81 18.32 7.87
N LEU A 111 10.57 18.01 7.53
CA LEU A 111 9.58 19.03 7.17
C LEU A 111 9.13 19.79 8.43
N PRO A 112 9.36 21.11 8.50
CA PRO A 112 8.96 21.87 9.68
C PRO A 112 7.45 22.09 9.72
N ASN A 113 6.87 22.12 10.92
CA ASN A 113 5.53 22.64 11.12
C ASN A 113 5.60 24.17 11.10
N LYS A 114 5.01 24.78 10.08
CA LYS A 114 4.97 26.24 9.85
C LYS A 114 3.54 26.66 9.54
N PRO A 115 3.14 27.92 9.80
CA PRO A 115 1.79 28.41 9.49
C PRO A 115 1.59 28.63 7.98
N LEU A 116 1.65 27.54 7.21
CA LEU A 116 1.47 27.55 5.77
C LEU A 116 -0.02 27.46 5.42
N THR A 117 -0.45 28.24 4.43
CA THR A 117 -1.82 28.21 3.86
C THR A 117 -1.82 27.70 2.42
N ASP A 118 -0.63 27.52 1.84
CA ASP A 118 -0.41 26.96 0.50
C ASP A 118 0.84 26.10 0.51
N TYR A 119 1.01 25.28 -0.54
CA TYR A 119 2.11 24.34 -0.62
C TYR A 119 3.47 25.03 -0.82
N VAL A 120 4.47 24.60 -0.07
CA VAL A 120 5.88 24.71 -0.46
C VAL A 120 6.18 23.54 -1.38
N THR A 121 6.55 23.83 -2.63
CA THR A 121 6.86 22.82 -3.64
C THR A 121 8.36 22.57 -3.70
N ILE A 122 8.83 21.38 -3.38
CA ILE A 122 10.19 20.92 -3.55
C ILE A 122 10.26 20.17 -4.89
N GLN A 123 10.97 20.70 -5.88
CA GLN A 123 10.97 20.10 -7.21
C GLN A 123 12.35 20.05 -7.87
N SER A 124 12.48 19.15 -8.84
CA SER A 124 13.61 19.18 -9.77
C SER A 124 13.52 20.38 -10.70
N SER A 125 14.66 20.98 -11.05
CA SER A 125 14.75 22.04 -12.06
C SER A 125 14.26 21.59 -13.45
N ALA A 126 14.21 20.28 -13.70
CA ALA A 126 13.67 19.69 -14.94
C ALA A 126 12.26 19.10 -14.75
N ALA A 127 11.54 19.42 -13.67
CA ALA A 127 10.20 18.87 -13.39
C ALA A 127 9.19 19.14 -14.52
N ALA A 128 9.31 20.24 -15.23
CA ALA A 128 8.46 20.56 -16.39
C ALA A 128 8.69 19.65 -17.63
N GLN A 129 9.81 18.93 -17.68
CA GLN A 129 10.13 17.98 -18.76
C GLN A 129 9.58 16.57 -18.45
N LEU A 130 9.15 16.32 -17.22
CA LEU A 130 8.49 15.08 -16.87
C LEU A 130 7.06 15.06 -17.46
N PRO A 131 6.58 13.89 -17.92
CA PRO A 131 5.25 13.80 -18.53
C PRO A 131 4.18 14.25 -17.53
N ALA A 132 3.31 15.19 -17.97
CA ALA A 132 2.20 15.66 -17.15
C ALA A 132 1.16 14.53 -16.96
N ASP A 133 0.65 14.39 -15.75
CA ASP A 133 -0.42 13.44 -15.38
C ASP A 133 -0.17 11.97 -15.80
N LYS A 134 1.10 11.61 -16.05
CA LYS A 134 1.50 10.25 -16.39
C LYS A 134 2.52 9.75 -15.37
N ARG A 135 2.52 8.43 -15.21
CA ARG A 135 3.52 7.75 -14.40
C ARG A 135 4.91 7.95 -15.00
N VAL A 136 5.86 8.28 -14.14
CA VAL A 136 7.30 8.27 -14.47
C VAL A 136 7.87 6.86 -14.27
N GLY A 137 9.11 6.65 -14.69
CA GLY A 137 9.86 5.43 -14.45
C GLY A 137 11.35 5.71 -14.26
N PRO A 138 12.18 4.68 -14.04
CA PRO A 138 13.63 4.83 -13.86
C PRO A 138 14.33 5.56 -15.00
N ALA A 139 13.79 5.49 -16.21
CA ALA A 139 14.35 6.17 -17.39
C ALA A 139 14.36 7.70 -17.27
N GLN A 140 13.48 8.28 -16.45
CA GLN A 140 13.41 9.71 -16.16
C GLN A 140 14.28 10.15 -14.98
N SER A 141 15.03 9.25 -14.32
CA SER A 141 15.88 9.56 -13.15
C SER A 141 16.88 10.71 -13.41
N GLY A 142 17.41 10.84 -14.66
CA GLY A 142 18.28 11.95 -15.05
C GLY A 142 17.61 13.33 -15.00
N LEU A 143 16.28 13.41 -15.07
CA LEU A 143 15.48 14.63 -14.93
C LEU A 143 15.10 14.93 -13.47
N MET A 144 15.37 14.02 -12.54
CA MET A 144 15.00 14.16 -11.13
C MET A 144 16.19 14.67 -10.32
N ALA A 145 15.92 15.48 -9.32
CA ALA A 145 16.88 15.74 -8.25
C ALA A 145 16.84 14.58 -7.25
N LYS A 146 17.99 14.24 -6.66
CA LYS A 146 18.11 13.07 -5.79
C LYS A 146 18.23 13.50 -4.33
N ILE A 147 17.26 13.10 -3.51
CA ILE A 147 17.33 13.22 -2.05
C ILE A 147 17.74 11.86 -1.50
N LEU A 148 19.01 11.76 -1.09
CA LEU A 148 19.62 10.52 -0.64
C LEU A 148 19.73 10.48 0.88
N THR A 149 19.54 9.30 1.47
CA THR A 149 19.73 9.10 2.91
C THR A 149 20.95 8.26 3.25
N ARG A 150 21.42 8.40 4.48
CA ARG A 150 22.52 7.66 5.10
C ARG A 150 22.15 7.26 6.53
N ASP A 151 22.93 6.39 7.12
CA ASP A 151 22.88 6.03 8.54
C ASP A 151 21.51 5.48 8.98
N GLY A 152 20.80 4.76 8.08
CA GLY A 152 19.51 4.15 8.37
C GLY A 152 18.34 5.11 8.57
N LYS A 153 18.54 6.41 8.34
CA LYS A 153 17.51 7.45 8.50
C LYS A 153 16.58 7.54 7.29
N PRO A 154 15.40 8.12 7.41
CA PRO A 154 14.57 8.47 6.25
C PRO A 154 15.26 9.52 5.37
N ALA A 155 14.97 9.50 4.07
CA ALA A 155 15.36 10.60 3.18
C ALA A 155 14.56 11.88 3.50
N VAL A 156 13.25 11.70 3.80
CA VAL A 156 12.34 12.77 4.21
C VAL A 156 11.46 12.27 5.36
N SER A 157 11.24 13.14 6.34
CA SER A 157 10.28 12.92 7.42
C SER A 157 9.37 14.10 7.65
N ALA A 158 8.09 13.82 7.97
CA ALA A 158 7.09 14.77 8.43
C ALA A 158 6.54 14.29 9.78
N SER A 159 6.49 15.16 10.77
CA SER A 159 5.99 14.86 12.11
C SER A 159 5.39 16.12 12.76
N ASN A 160 4.73 15.95 13.90
CA ASN A 160 4.25 17.06 14.73
C ASN A 160 3.46 18.13 13.95
N GLY A 161 2.53 17.72 13.09
CA GLY A 161 1.67 18.61 12.33
C GLY A 161 2.37 19.30 11.14
N ALA A 162 3.53 18.84 10.66
CA ALA A 162 4.13 19.35 9.44
C ALA A 162 3.15 19.20 8.25
N HIS A 163 2.95 20.28 7.48
CA HIS A 163 1.90 20.29 6.46
C HIS A 163 2.22 21.20 5.27
N HIS A 164 1.45 21.02 4.19
CA HIS A 164 1.55 21.78 2.94
C HIS A 164 2.93 21.67 2.27
N TYR A 165 3.38 20.44 2.06
CA TYR A 165 4.61 20.14 1.32
C TYR A 165 4.33 19.22 0.13
N ARG A 166 4.89 19.59 -1.03
CA ARG A 166 4.78 18.82 -2.27
C ARG A 166 6.14 18.52 -2.84
N PHE A 167 6.41 17.28 -3.19
CA PHE A 167 7.61 16.83 -3.90
C PHE A 167 7.27 16.49 -5.35
N VAL A 168 8.01 17.06 -6.31
CA VAL A 168 7.75 16.83 -7.74
C VAL A 168 9.03 16.50 -8.48
N GLY A 169 9.10 15.31 -9.09
CA GLY A 169 10.28 14.88 -9.85
C GLY A 169 11.49 14.69 -8.96
N ILE A 170 11.33 14.02 -7.83
CA ILE A 170 12.41 13.71 -6.88
C ILE A 170 12.67 12.21 -6.87
N GLU A 171 13.95 11.84 -6.93
CA GLU A 171 14.42 10.50 -6.66
C GLU A 171 14.78 10.36 -5.18
N PHE A 172 14.17 9.42 -4.48
CA PHE A 172 14.47 9.11 -3.07
C PHE A 172 15.15 7.74 -3.00
N ALA A 173 16.32 7.68 -2.41
CA ALA A 173 17.05 6.44 -2.22
C ALA A 173 18.02 6.51 -1.04
N PRO A 174 18.45 5.37 -0.45
CA PRO A 174 19.66 5.33 0.33
C PRO A 174 20.89 5.48 -0.58
N SER A 175 21.96 6.11 -0.07
CA SER A 175 23.26 6.18 -0.74
C SER A 175 24.22 5.07 -0.29
N THR A 176 23.83 4.29 0.70
CA THR A 176 24.59 3.21 1.33
C THR A 176 23.73 1.96 1.49
N ALA A 177 24.36 0.83 1.81
CA ALA A 177 23.67 -0.45 2.07
C ALA A 177 23.11 -0.58 3.49
N ASP A 178 23.07 0.50 4.26
CA ASP A 178 22.53 0.49 5.61
C ASP A 178 21.04 0.10 5.61
N TYR A 179 20.62 -0.54 6.70
CA TYR A 179 19.20 -0.86 6.90
C TYR A 179 18.40 0.43 7.12
N VAL A 180 17.42 0.68 6.24
CA VAL A 180 16.50 1.82 6.35
C VAL A 180 15.10 1.31 6.71
N TYR A 181 14.59 1.73 7.85
CA TYR A 181 13.28 1.30 8.30
C TYR A 181 12.14 1.88 7.44
N ASN A 182 12.20 3.17 7.13
CA ASN A 182 11.26 3.86 6.23
C ASN A 182 12.07 4.85 5.36
N LEU A 183 11.94 4.76 4.03
CA LEU A 183 12.64 5.69 3.15
C LEU A 183 12.01 7.08 3.18
N VAL A 184 10.67 7.13 3.12
CA VAL A 184 9.86 8.33 3.39
C VAL A 184 8.99 8.05 4.60
N LEU A 185 9.06 8.93 5.60
CA LEU A 185 8.32 8.79 6.86
C LEU A 185 7.34 9.95 7.03
N PHE A 186 6.08 9.72 6.69
CA PHE A 186 4.99 10.67 6.91
C PHE A 186 4.17 10.23 8.12
N GLY A 187 4.53 10.77 9.29
CA GLY A 187 3.96 10.44 10.59
C GLY A 187 4.62 9.25 11.29
N ASN A 188 4.76 9.35 12.60
CA ASN A 188 5.42 8.36 13.46
C ASN A 188 4.66 8.14 14.77
N GLY A 189 3.33 7.99 14.70
CA GLY A 189 2.49 7.69 15.86
C GLY A 189 2.00 8.91 16.63
N GLU A 190 1.88 10.05 15.97
CA GLU A 190 1.32 11.27 16.56
C GLU A 190 -0.14 11.10 16.96
N LYS A 191 -0.60 11.93 17.91
CA LYS A 191 -2.02 12.09 18.21
C LYS A 191 -2.76 12.72 17.03
N ALA A 192 -4.05 12.48 16.92
CA ALA A 192 -4.87 12.94 15.78
C ALA A 192 -4.74 14.45 15.47
N ALA A 193 -4.61 15.30 16.48
CA ALA A 193 -4.45 16.75 16.32
C ALA A 193 -3.05 17.20 15.85
N ALA A 194 -2.08 16.29 15.84
CA ALA A 194 -0.69 16.58 15.47
C ALA A 194 -0.22 15.71 14.28
N LEU A 195 -1.15 15.10 13.56
CA LEU A 195 -0.82 14.33 12.35
C LEU A 195 -0.23 15.26 11.29
N PRO A 196 0.84 14.86 10.60
CA PRO A 196 1.25 15.52 9.37
C PRO A 196 0.11 15.45 8.35
N HIS A 197 -0.07 16.52 7.56
CA HIS A 197 -1.17 16.57 6.61
C HIS A 197 -0.87 17.45 5.40
N ASP A 198 -1.74 17.38 4.37
CA ASP A 198 -1.55 18.11 3.11
C ASP A 198 -0.15 17.88 2.53
N LEU A 199 0.15 16.59 2.27
CA LEU A 199 1.43 16.15 1.73
C LEU A 199 1.23 15.54 0.32
N GLU A 200 2.18 15.77 -0.57
CA GLU A 200 2.10 15.22 -1.91
C GLU A 200 3.46 14.72 -2.42
N ILE A 201 3.47 13.55 -3.06
CA ILE A 201 4.57 13.05 -3.89
C ILE A 201 4.02 12.83 -5.30
N ASP A 202 4.56 13.54 -6.28
CA ASP A 202 4.14 13.47 -7.68
C ASP A 202 5.34 13.20 -8.59
N ARG A 203 5.18 12.30 -9.56
CA ARG A 203 6.16 11.99 -10.60
C ARG A 203 7.58 11.81 -10.03
N SER A 204 7.69 10.97 -8.99
CA SER A 204 8.89 10.73 -8.24
C SER A 204 9.31 9.26 -8.32
N TYR A 205 10.58 9.00 -8.06
CA TYR A 205 11.15 7.65 -8.11
C TYR A 205 11.70 7.26 -6.74
N LEU A 206 11.23 6.14 -6.19
CA LEU A 206 11.62 5.63 -4.88
C LEU A 206 12.19 4.22 -5.03
N HIS A 207 13.40 3.98 -4.51
CA HIS A 207 14.04 2.67 -4.60
C HIS A 207 15.08 2.45 -3.49
N PRO A 208 15.41 1.19 -3.15
CA PRO A 208 16.50 0.88 -2.22
C PRO A 208 17.87 1.05 -2.89
N TYR A 209 18.92 1.06 -2.09
CA TYR A 209 20.28 0.85 -2.58
C TYR A 209 20.46 -0.62 -3.03
N LYS A 210 21.28 -0.86 -4.05
CA LYS A 210 21.39 -2.18 -4.73
C LYS A 210 21.53 -3.39 -3.81
N SER A 211 22.24 -3.25 -2.69
CA SER A 211 22.47 -4.32 -1.70
C SER A 211 21.91 -4.00 -0.32
N GLY A 212 21.22 -2.88 -0.19
CA GLY A 212 20.65 -2.41 1.07
C GLY A 212 19.23 -2.93 1.31
N VAL A 213 18.82 -2.88 2.56
CA VAL A 213 17.47 -3.23 2.99
C VAL A 213 16.68 -1.97 3.28
N VAL A 214 15.59 -1.76 2.58
CA VAL A 214 14.58 -0.77 2.94
C VAL A 214 13.30 -1.50 3.27
N ARG A 215 12.87 -1.43 4.54
CA ARG A 215 11.69 -2.15 4.98
C ARG A 215 10.41 -1.56 4.40
N ARG A 216 10.28 -0.21 4.35
CA ARG A 216 9.14 0.47 3.75
C ARG A 216 9.56 1.59 2.83
N GLY A 217 9.02 1.62 1.62
CA GLY A 217 9.21 2.73 0.70
C GLY A 217 8.58 4.01 1.26
N ILE A 218 7.31 3.97 1.62
CA ILE A 218 6.59 5.07 2.25
C ILE A 218 5.83 4.56 3.48
N ALA A 219 6.15 5.10 4.65
CA ALA A 219 5.32 5.01 5.85
C ALA A 219 4.30 6.16 5.80
N LEU A 220 3.02 5.81 5.62
CA LEU A 220 1.93 6.75 5.30
C LEU A 220 0.98 6.89 6.49
N ASN A 221 1.47 7.52 7.58
CA ASN A 221 0.72 7.75 8.82
C ASN A 221 0.31 9.23 8.93
N SER A 222 -0.21 9.79 7.86
CA SER A 222 -0.54 11.21 7.70
C SER A 222 -1.96 11.40 7.18
N ALA A 223 -2.46 12.63 7.27
CA ALA A 223 -3.76 13.00 6.75
C ALA A 223 -3.63 13.76 5.40
N VAL A 224 -4.69 13.75 4.59
CA VAL A 224 -4.78 14.53 3.33
C VAL A 224 -3.51 14.39 2.49
N THR A 225 -3.11 13.15 2.20
CA THR A 225 -1.85 12.87 1.50
C THR A 225 -2.10 12.22 0.16
N THR A 226 -1.42 12.70 -0.88
CA THR A 226 -1.51 12.15 -2.24
C THR A 226 -0.16 11.63 -2.71
N ILE A 227 -0.12 10.37 -3.15
CA ILE A 227 1.02 9.75 -3.83
C ILE A 227 0.56 9.43 -5.25
N LYS A 228 1.15 10.09 -6.25
CA LYS A 228 0.66 9.93 -7.62
C LYS A 228 1.76 9.89 -8.67
N ASN A 229 1.46 9.25 -9.80
CA ASN A 229 2.29 9.24 -11.02
C ASN A 229 3.74 8.79 -10.78
N SER A 230 4.01 8.06 -9.70
CA SER A 230 5.34 7.76 -9.21
C SER A 230 5.72 6.29 -9.43
N TYR A 231 7.00 6.01 -9.34
CA TYR A 231 7.57 4.68 -9.49
C TYR A 231 8.25 4.28 -8.19
N ILE A 232 7.75 3.23 -7.55
CA ILE A 232 8.15 2.76 -6.22
C ILE A 232 8.55 1.30 -6.37
N GLU A 233 9.85 1.00 -6.44
CA GLU A 233 10.31 -0.34 -6.78
C GLU A 233 11.37 -0.89 -5.84
N GLY A 234 11.55 -2.21 -5.88
CA GLY A 234 12.68 -2.88 -5.28
C GLY A 234 12.59 -3.12 -3.76
N PHE A 235 11.47 -2.79 -3.11
CA PHE A 235 11.31 -2.98 -1.66
C PHE A 235 11.04 -4.45 -1.33
N ALA A 236 12.09 -5.28 -1.41
CA ALA A 236 12.01 -6.72 -1.14
C ALA A 236 13.32 -7.23 -0.57
N PHE A 237 13.24 -8.07 0.48
CA PHE A 237 14.42 -8.71 1.07
C PHE A 237 14.04 -10.05 1.71
N PRO A 238 14.92 -11.09 1.64
CA PRO A 238 14.69 -12.35 2.31
C PRO A 238 14.62 -12.19 3.83
N GLY A 239 13.61 -12.80 4.46
CA GLY A 239 13.44 -12.76 5.92
C GLY A 239 12.83 -11.47 6.48
N GLU A 240 12.60 -10.44 5.64
CA GLU A 240 11.98 -9.18 6.06
C GLU A 240 10.56 -9.02 5.49
N GLU A 241 9.65 -8.52 6.30
CA GLU A 241 8.35 -8.03 5.83
C GLU A 241 8.52 -6.62 5.26
N THR A 242 8.70 -6.53 3.94
CA THR A 242 8.93 -5.28 3.23
C THR A 242 7.66 -4.81 2.50
N GLN A 243 7.40 -3.50 2.53
CA GLN A 243 6.24 -2.87 1.88
C GLN A 243 6.66 -1.72 0.96
N GLY A 244 5.96 -1.58 -0.17
CA GLY A 244 6.06 -0.37 -1.00
C GLY A 244 5.46 0.83 -0.27
N ILE A 245 4.20 0.71 0.17
CA ILE A 245 3.49 1.71 0.97
C ILE A 245 2.79 1.02 2.14
N CYS A 246 2.94 1.57 3.34
CA CYS A 246 2.29 1.05 4.54
C CYS A 246 1.81 2.18 5.46
N GLY A 247 0.54 2.11 5.92
CA GLY A 247 -0.03 3.02 6.90
C GLY A 247 -0.73 2.24 8.01
N TRP A 248 -0.42 2.54 9.28
CA TRP A 248 -0.97 1.75 10.40
C TRP A 248 -1.64 2.59 11.48
N THR A 249 -1.41 3.91 11.51
CA THR A 249 -1.98 4.81 12.52
C THR A 249 -2.14 6.21 11.93
N GLY A 250 -3.31 6.84 12.12
CA GLY A 250 -3.56 8.21 11.69
C GLY A 250 -3.69 8.45 10.19
N THR A 251 -3.51 7.42 9.35
CA THR A 251 -3.73 7.50 7.89
C THR A 251 -5.18 7.90 7.60
N ARG A 252 -5.42 9.06 6.97
CA ARG A 252 -6.78 9.48 6.60
C ARG A 252 -6.82 10.41 5.39
N ASN A 253 -7.90 10.32 4.59
CA ASN A 253 -8.06 11.11 3.36
C ASN A 253 -6.85 10.98 2.44
N VAL A 254 -6.39 9.75 2.19
CA VAL A 254 -5.21 9.51 1.37
C VAL A 254 -5.59 9.00 -0.01
N ARG A 255 -4.81 9.39 -1.01
CA ARG A 255 -4.98 9.03 -2.40
C ARG A 255 -3.68 8.47 -2.97
N ILE A 256 -3.73 7.22 -3.44
CA ILE A 256 -2.61 6.54 -4.10
C ILE A 256 -3.05 6.29 -5.54
N ILE A 257 -2.56 7.12 -6.48
CA ILE A 257 -3.15 7.20 -7.82
C ILE A 257 -2.08 7.05 -8.90
N ASN A 258 -2.31 6.14 -9.84
CA ASN A 258 -1.49 5.96 -11.05
C ASN A 258 0.01 5.74 -10.74
N ASN A 259 0.33 4.93 -9.72
CA ASN A 259 1.71 4.58 -9.41
C ASN A 259 2.05 3.17 -9.89
N TYR A 260 3.33 2.90 -10.11
CA TYR A 260 3.89 1.57 -10.12
C TYR A 260 4.46 1.29 -8.73
N ILE A 261 4.10 0.15 -8.14
CA ILE A 261 4.45 -0.15 -6.75
C ILE A 261 4.90 -1.60 -6.64
N GLU A 262 6.09 -1.81 -6.10
CA GLU A 262 6.63 -3.10 -5.70
C GLU A 262 6.80 -3.18 -4.18
N GLY A 263 6.55 -4.34 -3.63
CA GLY A 263 6.77 -4.64 -2.21
C GLY A 263 6.86 -6.15 -2.03
N GLY A 264 7.82 -6.63 -1.28
CA GLY A 264 8.06 -8.05 -1.06
C GLY A 264 6.88 -8.70 -0.36
N ALA A 265 6.71 -8.46 0.92
CA ALA A 265 5.56 -9.00 1.66
C ALA A 265 4.25 -8.40 1.13
N GLU A 266 4.07 -7.08 1.17
CA GLU A 266 2.91 -6.40 0.63
C GLU A 266 3.32 -5.22 -0.28
N ASN A 267 2.60 -5.03 -1.39
CA ASN A 267 2.81 -3.80 -2.17
C ASN A 267 2.20 -2.61 -1.43
N ILE A 268 0.96 -2.77 -0.92
CA ILE A 268 0.27 -1.78 -0.08
C ILE A 268 -0.38 -2.50 1.11
N MET A 269 -0.19 -1.97 2.32
CA MET A 269 -0.84 -2.47 3.53
C MET A 269 -1.39 -1.34 4.41
N PHE A 270 -2.58 -1.56 5.01
CA PHE A 270 -3.11 -0.69 6.05
C PHE A 270 -3.43 -1.48 7.32
N GLY A 271 -2.94 -0.99 8.47
CA GLY A 271 -2.93 -1.69 9.75
C GLY A 271 -1.61 -2.41 10.03
N GLY A 272 -1.62 -3.43 10.88
CA GLY A 272 -0.42 -4.21 11.24
C GLY A 272 0.36 -3.64 12.43
N SER A 273 -0.22 -2.67 13.13
CA SER A 273 0.15 -2.22 14.47
C SER A 273 -1.10 -1.66 15.13
N ASP A 274 -1.15 -1.63 16.45
CA ASP A 274 -2.28 -1.13 17.20
C ASP A 274 -2.22 0.40 17.28
N PRO A 275 -3.18 1.14 16.71
CA PRO A 275 -3.28 2.58 16.92
C PRO A 275 -3.56 2.87 18.40
N ALA A 276 -3.06 3.99 18.90
CA ALA A 276 -3.26 4.38 20.30
C ALA A 276 -4.73 4.70 20.67
N SER A 277 -5.58 4.95 19.68
CA SER A 277 -7.01 5.26 19.83
C SER A 277 -7.79 4.99 18.56
N ALA A 278 -9.11 4.85 18.68
CA ALA A 278 -9.98 4.49 17.56
C ALA A 278 -10.05 5.55 16.44
N ASP A 279 -9.82 6.83 16.77
CA ASP A 279 -9.75 7.95 15.82
C ASP A 279 -8.47 7.96 14.99
N LEU A 280 -7.49 7.14 15.35
CA LEU A 280 -6.27 6.90 14.58
C LEU A 280 -6.35 5.66 13.66
N THR A 281 -7.50 4.98 13.62
CA THR A 281 -7.73 3.90 12.65
C THR A 281 -7.58 4.44 11.22
N PRO A 282 -6.79 3.80 10.33
CA PRO A 282 -6.69 4.17 8.93
C PRO A 282 -8.07 4.30 8.26
N THR A 283 -8.31 5.40 7.54
CA THR A 283 -9.65 5.70 7.01
C THR A 283 -9.64 6.62 5.79
N ASP A 284 -10.69 6.55 4.97
CA ASP A 284 -10.86 7.38 3.77
C ASP A 284 -9.69 7.23 2.79
N ILE A 285 -9.50 6.00 2.31
CA ILE A 285 -8.35 5.59 1.50
C ILE A 285 -8.80 5.29 0.08
N GLU A 286 -8.24 5.99 -0.90
CA GLU A 286 -8.45 5.73 -2.32
C GLU A 286 -7.17 5.18 -2.97
N VAL A 287 -7.25 3.98 -3.55
CA VAL A 287 -6.16 3.35 -4.33
C VAL A 287 -6.68 3.12 -5.75
N ARG A 288 -6.23 3.93 -6.72
CA ARG A 288 -6.82 3.94 -8.06
C ARG A 288 -5.78 3.93 -9.18
N GLY A 289 -6.00 3.09 -10.18
CA GLY A 289 -5.23 3.09 -11.43
C GLY A 289 -3.75 2.73 -11.25
N ASN A 290 -3.37 2.09 -10.14
CA ASN A 290 -2.00 1.70 -9.88
C ASN A 290 -1.68 0.35 -10.54
N HIS A 291 -0.40 0.10 -10.74
CA HIS A 291 0.13 -1.22 -11.02
C HIS A 291 0.88 -1.74 -9.79
N LEU A 292 0.29 -2.68 -9.07
CA LEU A 292 0.93 -3.40 -7.98
C LEU A 292 1.59 -4.65 -8.57
N ASN A 293 2.91 -4.71 -8.56
CA ASN A 293 3.65 -5.80 -9.19
C ASN A 293 4.64 -6.45 -8.22
N LYS A 294 4.87 -7.73 -8.42
CA LYS A 294 6.02 -8.44 -7.86
C LYS A 294 6.85 -9.01 -9.01
N PRO A 295 8.09 -8.51 -9.22
CA PRO A 295 8.95 -8.98 -10.30
C PRO A 295 9.21 -10.49 -10.20
N LYS A 296 9.03 -11.22 -11.28
CA LYS A 296 9.29 -12.68 -11.31
C LYS A 296 10.75 -13.03 -10.98
N SER A 297 11.67 -12.10 -11.14
CA SER A 297 13.07 -12.26 -10.72
C SER A 297 13.25 -12.45 -9.21
N TRP A 298 12.22 -12.16 -8.42
CA TRP A 298 12.19 -12.35 -6.96
C TRP A 298 11.72 -13.75 -6.54
N LEU A 299 11.21 -14.55 -7.49
CA LEU A 299 10.68 -15.87 -7.22
C LEU A 299 11.70 -16.72 -6.45
N GLY A 300 11.31 -17.23 -5.27
CA GLY A 300 12.17 -17.99 -4.37
C GLY A 300 13.30 -17.22 -3.67
N LYS A 301 13.35 -15.88 -3.81
CA LYS A 301 14.45 -15.05 -3.28
C LYS A 301 14.04 -14.03 -2.25
N THR A 302 12.77 -13.80 -2.03
CA THR A 302 12.26 -12.76 -1.11
C THR A 302 11.10 -13.27 -0.30
N SER A 303 10.86 -12.66 0.86
CA SER A 303 9.65 -12.90 1.63
C SER A 303 8.44 -12.33 0.88
N MET A 304 7.38 -13.14 0.76
CA MET A 304 6.18 -12.83 -0.02
C MET A 304 4.93 -13.10 0.79
N LYS A 305 3.86 -12.31 0.56
CA LYS A 305 2.59 -12.51 1.23
C LYS A 305 1.38 -12.18 0.35
N THR A 306 1.19 -10.91 -0.03
CA THR A 306 0.00 -10.47 -0.77
C THR A 306 0.28 -9.18 -1.55
N LEU A 307 -0.58 -8.83 -2.50
CA LEU A 307 -0.47 -7.56 -3.24
C LEU A 307 -1.10 -6.40 -2.49
N PHE A 308 -2.24 -6.63 -1.83
CA PHE A 308 -2.95 -5.61 -1.06
C PHE A 308 -3.52 -6.22 0.21
N GLU A 309 -3.20 -5.62 1.36
CA GLU A 309 -3.65 -6.11 2.68
C GLU A 309 -4.32 -5.02 3.50
N LEU A 310 -5.44 -5.38 4.13
CA LEU A 310 -6.08 -4.60 5.17
C LEU A 310 -6.16 -5.42 6.45
N LYS A 311 -5.61 -4.88 7.53
CA LYS A 311 -5.71 -5.44 8.88
C LYS A 311 -6.57 -4.59 9.82
N ASN A 312 -6.61 -3.29 9.58
CA ASN A 312 -7.44 -2.34 10.32
C ASN A 312 -7.65 -1.10 9.43
N ALA A 313 -8.87 -0.87 8.94
CA ALA A 313 -9.18 0.29 8.09
C ALA A 313 -10.68 0.50 7.92
N LYS A 314 -11.08 1.73 7.56
CA LYS A 314 -12.47 2.11 7.24
C LYS A 314 -12.55 2.90 5.95
N ARG A 315 -13.65 2.77 5.20
CA ARG A 315 -13.94 3.52 3.96
C ARG A 315 -12.78 3.48 2.96
N VAL A 316 -12.46 2.25 2.51
CA VAL A 316 -11.37 1.99 1.56
C VAL A 316 -11.93 1.68 0.19
N GLN A 317 -11.37 2.30 -0.84
CA GLN A 317 -11.70 2.05 -2.24
C GLN A 317 -10.44 1.60 -3.00
N LEU A 318 -10.45 0.38 -3.54
CA LEU A 318 -9.44 -0.14 -4.45
C LEU A 318 -10.07 -0.32 -5.84
N VAL A 319 -9.79 0.60 -6.79
CA VAL A 319 -10.57 0.72 -8.02
C VAL A 319 -9.67 0.84 -9.25
N GLY A 320 -9.91 0.00 -10.27
CA GLY A 320 -9.27 0.12 -11.57
C GLY A 320 -7.76 -0.10 -11.53
N ASN A 321 -7.26 -0.95 -10.63
CA ASN A 321 -5.83 -1.26 -10.52
C ASN A 321 -5.49 -2.52 -11.30
N LEU A 322 -4.24 -2.62 -11.75
CA LEU A 322 -3.62 -3.83 -12.24
C LEU A 322 -2.76 -4.43 -11.11
N LEU A 323 -2.97 -5.70 -10.77
CA LEU A 323 -2.24 -6.42 -9.74
C LEU A 323 -1.60 -7.67 -10.36
N THR A 324 -0.29 -7.82 -10.24
CA THR A 324 0.42 -8.89 -10.97
C THR A 324 1.41 -9.65 -10.09
N ASN A 325 1.42 -10.99 -10.30
CA ASN A 325 2.48 -11.89 -9.86
C ASN A 325 2.61 -12.06 -8.33
N ASN A 326 1.53 -12.43 -7.63
CA ASN A 326 1.64 -12.89 -6.25
C ASN A 326 1.76 -14.42 -6.20
N TRP A 327 2.95 -14.96 -6.29
CA TRP A 327 3.14 -16.42 -6.39
C TRP A 327 2.95 -17.19 -5.07
N VAL A 328 2.77 -16.53 -3.93
CA VAL A 328 2.47 -17.16 -2.64
C VAL A 328 1.16 -16.61 -2.09
N GLY A 329 0.17 -17.48 -1.86
CA GLY A 329 -1.09 -17.12 -1.21
C GLY A 329 -1.98 -16.16 -1.99
N ALA A 330 -2.89 -15.51 -1.27
CA ALA A 330 -3.95 -14.71 -1.86
C ALA A 330 -3.48 -13.35 -2.39
N ALA A 331 -4.04 -12.90 -3.53
CA ALA A 331 -3.79 -11.57 -4.08
C ALA A 331 -4.29 -10.45 -3.16
N PHE A 332 -5.44 -10.67 -2.52
CA PHE A 332 -6.03 -9.77 -1.52
C PHE A 332 -6.15 -10.47 -0.16
N ARG A 333 -5.82 -9.73 0.89
CA ARG A 333 -5.96 -10.22 2.26
C ARG A 333 -6.67 -9.17 3.12
N PHE A 334 -7.84 -9.56 3.65
CA PHE A 334 -8.67 -8.74 4.52
C PHE A 334 -8.83 -9.47 5.85
N THR A 335 -7.85 -9.30 6.73
CA THR A 335 -7.76 -10.05 7.99
C THR A 335 -7.65 -9.06 9.14
N ILE A 336 -8.77 -8.85 9.86
CA ILE A 336 -8.76 -7.95 11.01
C ILE A 336 -7.70 -8.40 12.02
N ARG A 337 -6.89 -7.46 12.49
CA ARG A 337 -5.90 -7.69 13.55
C ARG A 337 -5.90 -6.56 14.58
N ASN A 338 -6.08 -6.93 15.81
CA ASN A 338 -5.69 -6.22 17.00
C ASN A 338 -4.31 -6.78 17.37
N GLN A 339 -3.26 -6.22 16.77
CA GLN A 339 -1.95 -6.86 16.57
C GLN A 339 -1.31 -7.33 17.88
N ASP A 340 -1.32 -6.48 18.90
CA ASP A 340 -0.72 -6.72 20.21
C ASP A 340 -1.78 -6.75 21.34
N GLY A 341 -3.06 -6.71 21.00
CA GLY A 341 -4.19 -6.73 21.93
C GLY A 341 -4.59 -5.37 22.50
N ALA A 342 -3.94 -4.28 22.10
CA ALA A 342 -4.19 -2.94 22.63
C ALA A 342 -5.31 -2.17 21.90
N ALA A 343 -5.76 -2.65 20.74
CA ALA A 343 -6.75 -1.97 19.90
C ALA A 343 -8.03 -2.82 19.67
N PRO A 344 -8.86 -3.07 20.67
CA PRO A 344 -10.08 -3.88 20.53
C PRO A 344 -11.14 -3.24 19.60
N PHE A 345 -10.91 -2.01 19.16
CA PHE A 345 -11.68 -1.29 18.15
C PHE A 345 -11.21 -1.58 16.71
N SER A 346 -10.16 -2.38 16.51
CA SER A 346 -9.69 -2.78 15.18
C SER A 346 -10.82 -3.40 14.36
N THR A 347 -10.97 -2.95 13.11
CA THR A 347 -12.10 -3.28 12.24
C THR A 347 -11.74 -3.14 10.76
N LEU A 348 -12.56 -3.75 9.91
CA LEU A 348 -12.65 -3.41 8.48
C LEU A 348 -14.10 -3.02 8.17
N GLU A 349 -14.32 -1.78 7.75
CA GLU A 349 -15.66 -1.27 7.46
C GLU A 349 -15.69 -0.47 6.16
N ASP A 350 -16.79 -0.62 5.40
CA ASP A 350 -17.03 0.15 4.16
C ASP A 350 -15.90 0.00 3.13
N VAL A 351 -15.55 -1.25 2.81
CA VAL A 351 -14.48 -1.57 1.87
C VAL A 351 -15.06 -1.93 0.52
N THR A 352 -14.59 -1.28 -0.55
CA THR A 352 -15.02 -1.52 -1.93
C THR A 352 -13.82 -1.85 -2.81
N ILE A 353 -13.86 -3.03 -3.44
CA ILE A 353 -12.84 -3.55 -4.35
C ILE A 353 -13.51 -3.79 -5.70
N ARG A 354 -13.28 -2.92 -6.68
CA ARG A 354 -13.98 -3.04 -7.96
C ARG A 354 -13.13 -2.63 -9.16
N ASP A 355 -13.51 -3.16 -10.30
CA ASP A 355 -12.91 -2.82 -11.58
C ASP A 355 -11.40 -3.12 -11.67
N ASN A 356 -10.87 -4.05 -10.83
CA ASN A 356 -9.47 -4.39 -10.83
C ASN A 356 -9.17 -5.62 -11.71
N VAL A 357 -7.96 -5.69 -12.25
CA VAL A 357 -7.44 -6.90 -12.89
C VAL A 357 -6.34 -7.49 -12.03
N VAL A 358 -6.52 -8.73 -11.63
CA VAL A 358 -5.51 -9.57 -10.96
C VAL A 358 -4.99 -10.57 -11.98
N LYS A 359 -3.67 -10.61 -12.18
CA LYS A 359 -3.05 -11.50 -13.17
C LYS A 359 -1.90 -12.29 -12.56
N GLY A 360 -2.19 -13.53 -12.18
CA GLY A 360 -1.24 -14.44 -11.54
C GLY A 360 -1.16 -14.24 -10.03
N ALA A 361 -1.83 -15.12 -9.28
CA ALA A 361 -1.71 -15.23 -7.84
C ALA A 361 -1.91 -16.69 -7.42
N GLY A 362 -1.33 -17.08 -6.29
CA GLY A 362 -1.51 -18.43 -5.73
C GLY A 362 -2.97 -18.70 -5.36
N ASP A 363 -3.62 -17.71 -4.77
CA ASP A 363 -5.06 -17.73 -4.42
C ASP A 363 -5.67 -16.35 -4.71
N GLY A 364 -6.99 -16.25 -4.74
CA GLY A 364 -7.68 -14.99 -5.01
C GLY A 364 -7.75 -14.09 -3.80
N ILE A 365 -8.60 -14.42 -2.82
CA ILE A 365 -8.96 -13.55 -1.70
C ILE A 365 -9.02 -14.36 -0.40
N ASN A 366 -8.41 -13.83 0.66
CA ASN A 366 -8.54 -14.37 2.01
C ASN A 366 -9.21 -13.33 2.92
N ILE A 367 -10.31 -13.72 3.59
CA ILE A 367 -11.07 -12.87 4.50
C ILE A 367 -11.16 -13.55 5.87
N LEU A 368 -10.68 -12.85 6.91
CA LEU A 368 -10.93 -13.17 8.30
C LEU A 368 -11.60 -11.95 8.93
N GLY A 369 -12.93 -12.02 9.04
CA GLY A 369 -13.77 -10.89 9.41
C GLY A 369 -13.79 -10.56 10.90
N LYS A 370 -13.03 -11.29 11.73
CA LYS A 370 -12.80 -11.02 13.14
C LYS A 370 -11.45 -11.59 13.52
N ASP A 371 -10.72 -10.91 14.38
CA ASP A 371 -9.44 -11.40 14.89
C ASP A 371 -9.67 -12.70 15.69
N ASP A 372 -8.85 -13.70 15.41
CA ASP A 372 -8.91 -15.02 16.02
C ASP A 372 -7.99 -15.15 17.26
N THR A 373 -7.24 -14.10 17.58
CA THR A 373 -6.26 -14.09 18.67
C THR A 373 -6.63 -13.09 19.77
N HIS A 374 -7.03 -11.87 19.39
CA HIS A 374 -7.35 -10.81 20.34
C HIS A 374 -8.77 -10.23 20.09
N PRO A 375 -9.39 -9.60 21.10
CA PRO A 375 -10.68 -8.95 20.90
C PRO A 375 -10.64 -7.90 19.78
N SER A 376 -11.56 -7.95 18.84
CA SER A 376 -11.71 -6.99 17.76
C SER A 376 -13.18 -6.73 17.44
N GLN A 377 -13.45 -5.77 16.59
CA GLN A 377 -14.76 -5.61 15.95
C GLN A 377 -14.90 -6.65 14.83
N THR A 378 -16.12 -6.84 14.35
CA THR A 378 -16.41 -7.67 13.18
C THR A 378 -16.37 -6.83 11.92
N LEU A 379 -15.80 -7.37 10.82
CA LEU A 379 -15.84 -6.79 9.48
C LEU A 379 -17.29 -6.47 9.07
N LYS A 380 -17.50 -5.26 8.50
CA LYS A 380 -18.81 -4.81 8.04
C LYS A 380 -18.74 -4.16 6.66
N ARG A 381 -19.70 -4.52 5.81
CA ARG A 381 -19.93 -3.88 4.50
C ARG A 381 -18.70 -3.92 3.59
N LEU A 382 -18.31 -5.14 3.21
CA LEU A 382 -17.30 -5.40 2.19
C LEU A 382 -17.98 -5.71 0.86
N THR A 383 -17.63 -4.97 -0.18
CA THR A 383 -18.08 -5.21 -1.56
C THR A 383 -16.90 -5.53 -2.46
N ILE A 384 -16.96 -6.66 -3.17
CA ILE A 384 -15.97 -7.09 -4.16
C ILE A 384 -16.70 -7.38 -5.47
N GLU A 385 -16.63 -6.43 -6.40
CA GLU A 385 -17.44 -6.53 -7.61
C GLU A 385 -16.70 -6.11 -8.89
N ASN A 386 -17.12 -6.70 -9.99
CA ASN A 386 -16.64 -6.38 -11.32
C ASN A 386 -15.10 -6.45 -11.46
N ASN A 387 -14.45 -7.44 -10.83
CA ASN A 387 -13.02 -7.67 -10.99
C ASN A 387 -12.77 -8.84 -11.94
N LEU A 388 -11.62 -8.80 -12.62
CA LEU A 388 -11.15 -9.86 -13.50
C LEU A 388 -9.92 -10.52 -12.88
N PHE A 389 -10.05 -11.80 -12.53
CA PHE A 389 -8.97 -12.61 -11.97
C PHE A 389 -8.48 -13.63 -13.00
N LEU A 390 -7.23 -13.52 -13.39
CA LEU A 390 -6.60 -14.36 -14.41
C LEU A 390 -5.44 -15.16 -13.81
N LYS A 391 -5.38 -16.45 -14.10
CA LYS A 391 -4.30 -17.35 -13.66
C LYS A 391 -4.16 -17.39 -12.13
N ILE A 392 -5.25 -17.75 -11.47
CA ILE A 392 -5.27 -17.95 -10.02
C ILE A 392 -5.01 -19.42 -9.73
N GLY A 393 -3.94 -19.73 -9.03
CA GLY A 393 -3.54 -21.09 -8.65
C GLY A 393 -2.07 -21.37 -8.85
N GLY A 394 -1.65 -22.54 -8.34
CA GLY A 394 -0.29 -23.03 -8.40
C GLY A 394 0.18 -23.42 -9.82
N GLY A 395 1.46 -23.67 -9.95
CA GLY A 395 2.13 -24.03 -11.19
C GLY A 395 3.05 -22.93 -11.73
N ASN A 396 4.05 -23.30 -12.53
CA ASN A 396 5.05 -22.38 -13.09
C ASN A 396 5.75 -21.50 -12.03
N GLY A 397 6.04 -22.08 -10.85
CA GLY A 397 6.66 -21.40 -9.71
C GLY A 397 5.68 -20.63 -8.82
N PHE A 398 4.38 -20.69 -9.09
CA PHE A 398 3.36 -20.17 -8.20
C PHE A 398 2.94 -21.27 -7.21
N GLU A 399 2.84 -20.91 -5.94
CA GLU A 399 2.32 -21.71 -4.84
C GLU A 399 0.91 -21.24 -4.51
N GLY A 400 0.07 -22.14 -4.01
CA GLY A 400 -1.30 -21.83 -3.64
C GLY A 400 -2.26 -22.92 -4.09
N SER A 401 -3.43 -22.93 -3.48
CA SER A 401 -4.49 -23.91 -3.73
C SER A 401 -5.43 -23.50 -4.86
N GLY A 402 -5.27 -22.28 -5.39
CA GLY A 402 -6.11 -21.75 -6.46
C GLY A 402 -7.53 -21.42 -6.04
N TYR A 403 -7.82 -21.25 -4.76
CA TYR A 403 -9.12 -20.77 -4.32
C TYR A 403 -9.41 -19.38 -4.88
N PHE A 404 -10.66 -19.13 -5.27
CA PHE A 404 -11.06 -17.75 -5.49
C PHE A 404 -11.20 -17.03 -4.15
N ILE A 405 -11.91 -17.65 -3.18
CA ILE A 405 -12.12 -17.04 -1.87
C ILE A 405 -11.97 -18.04 -0.73
N GLN A 406 -11.27 -17.61 0.33
CA GLN A 406 -11.35 -18.20 1.67
C GLN A 406 -11.98 -17.19 2.60
N ILE A 407 -12.98 -17.59 3.41
CA ILE A 407 -13.75 -16.65 4.22
C ILE A 407 -14.20 -17.24 5.54
N ALA A 408 -14.02 -16.48 6.61
CA ALA A 408 -14.61 -16.71 7.93
C ALA A 408 -15.03 -15.38 8.54
N ASP A 409 -16.19 -15.40 9.19
CA ASP A 409 -16.78 -14.29 9.94
C ASP A 409 -17.06 -13.03 9.09
N GLY A 410 -17.73 -12.04 9.66
CA GLY A 410 -18.09 -10.79 8.99
C GLY A 410 -19.59 -10.56 8.88
N ASP A 411 -19.96 -9.35 8.44
CA ASP A 411 -21.36 -8.96 8.23
C ASP A 411 -21.49 -8.03 7.02
N GLY A 412 -22.51 -8.26 6.17
CA GLY A 412 -22.76 -7.44 5.00
C GLY A 412 -21.67 -7.59 3.92
N ILE A 413 -21.28 -8.83 3.60
CA ILE A 413 -20.26 -9.11 2.57
C ILE A 413 -20.96 -9.45 1.25
N THR A 414 -20.69 -8.66 0.22
CA THR A 414 -21.16 -8.89 -1.15
C THR A 414 -19.99 -9.14 -2.07
N ILE A 415 -19.96 -10.30 -2.72
CA ILE A 415 -19.01 -10.64 -3.78
C ILE A 415 -19.83 -10.92 -5.03
N ALA A 416 -19.65 -10.10 -6.08
CA ALA A 416 -20.56 -10.15 -7.24
C ALA A 416 -19.86 -9.81 -8.56
N ASN A 417 -20.39 -10.32 -9.65
CA ASN A 417 -19.98 -9.94 -11.01
C ASN A 417 -18.47 -10.01 -11.30
N ASN A 418 -17.77 -10.96 -10.67
CA ASN A 418 -16.34 -11.17 -11.01
C ASN A 418 -16.20 -12.29 -12.05
N THR A 419 -15.23 -12.15 -12.95
CA THR A 419 -14.80 -13.24 -13.83
C THR A 419 -13.49 -13.78 -13.29
N VAL A 420 -13.41 -15.10 -13.06
CA VAL A 420 -12.29 -15.73 -12.35
C VAL A 420 -11.82 -17.00 -13.08
N PHE A 421 -10.57 -17.02 -13.46
CA PHE A 421 -9.89 -18.20 -13.98
C PHE A 421 -8.98 -18.76 -12.89
N ASN A 422 -9.55 -19.62 -12.06
CA ASN A 422 -8.91 -20.31 -10.94
C ASN A 422 -8.72 -21.79 -11.22
N SER A 423 -7.65 -22.37 -10.69
CA SER A 423 -7.37 -23.80 -10.79
C SER A 423 -7.90 -24.62 -9.62
N GLY A 424 -8.20 -23.97 -8.51
CA GLY A 424 -8.76 -24.59 -7.31
C GLY A 424 -10.23 -24.29 -7.12
N ASN A 425 -10.73 -24.45 -5.90
CA ASN A 425 -12.14 -24.36 -5.60
C ASN A 425 -12.68 -22.92 -5.64
N VAL A 426 -13.98 -22.80 -5.83
CA VAL A 426 -14.73 -21.53 -5.81
C VAL A 426 -14.56 -20.82 -4.47
N ALA A 427 -14.93 -21.51 -3.40
CA ALA A 427 -14.91 -20.95 -2.07
C ALA A 427 -14.54 -21.99 -1.00
N SER A 428 -13.79 -21.56 0.01
CA SER A 428 -13.57 -22.27 1.25
C SER A 428 -14.17 -21.46 2.40
N LEU A 429 -15.24 -22.00 2.99
CA LEU A 429 -15.93 -21.42 4.11
C LEU A 429 -15.42 -22.09 5.40
N TYR A 430 -14.72 -21.37 6.23
CA TYR A 430 -14.13 -21.89 7.46
C TYR A 430 -14.54 -21.04 8.68
N GLY A 431 -14.46 -21.61 9.88
CA GLY A 431 -14.85 -20.90 11.10
C GLY A 431 -16.34 -20.52 11.14
N VAL A 432 -16.63 -19.29 11.49
CA VAL A 432 -18.00 -18.76 11.59
C VAL A 432 -18.46 -18.25 10.22
N MET A 433 -19.69 -18.63 9.82
CA MET A 433 -20.28 -18.15 8.58
C MET A 433 -20.56 -16.64 8.66
N PRO A 434 -20.17 -15.84 7.65
CA PRO A 434 -20.52 -14.42 7.62
C PRO A 434 -22.04 -14.21 7.64
N ARG A 435 -22.49 -13.18 8.36
CA ARG A 435 -23.88 -12.73 8.30
C ARG A 435 -24.10 -11.85 7.07
N SER A 436 -25.34 -11.84 6.56
CA SER A 436 -25.68 -11.01 5.39
C SER A 436 -24.69 -11.19 4.23
N PHE A 437 -24.32 -12.45 3.93
CA PHE A 437 -23.37 -12.81 2.88
C PHE A 437 -24.11 -13.03 1.54
N ALA A 438 -23.53 -12.51 0.45
CA ALA A 438 -24.01 -12.75 -0.90
C ALA A 438 -22.85 -13.02 -1.86
N PHE A 439 -22.93 -14.14 -2.60
CA PHE A 439 -21.98 -14.55 -3.62
C PHE A 439 -22.74 -14.84 -4.92
N ARG A 440 -22.66 -13.94 -5.90
CA ARG A 440 -23.57 -14.01 -7.03
C ARG A 440 -23.04 -13.43 -8.33
N ASP A 441 -23.66 -13.86 -9.42
CA ASP A 441 -23.42 -13.30 -10.76
C ASP A 441 -21.97 -13.44 -11.23
N HIS A 442 -21.27 -14.50 -10.82
CA HIS A 442 -19.91 -14.77 -11.23
C HIS A 442 -19.84 -15.62 -12.51
N ILE A 443 -18.71 -15.49 -13.24
CA ILE A 443 -18.26 -16.49 -14.22
C ILE A 443 -16.88 -16.98 -13.75
N MET A 444 -16.76 -18.27 -13.38
CA MET A 444 -15.54 -18.74 -12.75
C MET A 444 -15.31 -20.24 -12.88
N GLY A 445 -14.06 -20.68 -12.67
CA GLY A 445 -13.73 -22.09 -12.60
C GLY A 445 -14.36 -22.76 -11.39
N HIS A 446 -14.84 -24.00 -11.56
CA HIS A 446 -15.46 -24.76 -10.48
C HIS A 446 -14.43 -25.32 -9.48
N GLY A 447 -13.25 -25.75 -9.94
CA GLY A 447 -12.30 -26.53 -9.15
C GLY A 447 -12.75 -27.98 -8.98
N ASP A 448 -12.13 -28.71 -8.05
CA ASP A 448 -12.46 -30.12 -7.84
C ASP A 448 -13.72 -30.31 -7.00
N TYR A 449 -13.90 -29.48 -5.97
CA TYR A 449 -14.98 -29.60 -4.99
C TYR A 449 -15.97 -28.43 -5.02
N GLY A 450 -15.77 -27.41 -5.86
CA GLY A 450 -16.62 -26.23 -5.94
C GLY A 450 -16.57 -25.39 -4.67
N ILE A 451 -17.67 -25.36 -3.91
CA ILE A 451 -17.79 -24.65 -2.64
C ILE A 451 -17.70 -25.67 -1.52
N HIS A 452 -16.72 -25.54 -0.64
CA HIS A 452 -16.55 -26.46 0.47
C HIS A 452 -16.31 -25.76 1.83
N GLY A 453 -16.37 -26.56 2.91
CA GLY A 453 -16.39 -26.09 4.29
C GLY A 453 -17.83 -25.92 4.76
N LEU A 454 -18.07 -25.91 6.01
CA LEU A 454 -19.28 -25.63 6.77
C LEU A 454 -20.58 -26.43 6.44
N ALA A 455 -21.25 -26.84 7.49
CA ALA A 455 -22.61 -27.36 7.46
C ALA A 455 -23.63 -26.39 6.80
N ALA A 456 -23.30 -25.10 6.70
CA ALA A 456 -24.14 -24.08 6.06
C ALA A 456 -24.48 -24.37 4.60
N LEU A 457 -23.61 -25.07 3.85
CA LEU A 457 -23.90 -25.48 2.47
C LEU A 457 -25.01 -26.55 2.38
N ARG A 458 -25.30 -27.23 3.47
CA ARG A 458 -26.41 -28.21 3.58
C ARG A 458 -27.71 -27.57 4.01
N SER A 459 -27.72 -26.28 4.34
CA SER A 459 -28.92 -25.58 4.73
C SER A 459 -29.74 -25.11 3.52
N PRO A 460 -31.06 -25.01 3.61
CA PRO A 460 -31.91 -24.42 2.56
C PRO A 460 -31.51 -22.99 2.19
N GLN A 461 -30.84 -22.26 3.12
CA GLN A 461 -30.39 -20.90 2.92
C GLN A 461 -29.17 -20.82 1.99
N ALA A 462 -28.43 -21.91 1.80
CA ALA A 462 -27.23 -21.92 0.91
C ALA A 462 -27.59 -21.48 -0.52
N ALA A 463 -28.74 -21.87 -1.04
CA ALA A 463 -29.20 -21.44 -2.36
C ALA A 463 -29.42 -19.93 -2.46
N SER A 464 -29.77 -19.25 -1.37
CA SER A 464 -29.94 -17.80 -1.34
C SER A 464 -28.62 -17.05 -1.21
N LEU A 465 -27.56 -17.70 -0.72
CA LEU A 465 -26.22 -17.11 -0.57
C LEU A 465 -25.43 -17.13 -1.87
N PHE A 466 -25.59 -18.20 -2.67
CA PHE A 466 -24.87 -18.43 -3.93
C PHE A 466 -25.86 -18.45 -5.09
N GLN A 467 -25.95 -17.37 -5.86
CA GLN A 467 -27.00 -17.22 -6.89
C GLN A 467 -26.44 -16.79 -8.24
N ASN A 468 -27.04 -17.29 -9.31
CA ASN A 468 -26.80 -16.88 -10.70
C ASN A 468 -25.33 -16.97 -11.14
N ASN A 469 -24.53 -17.86 -10.53
CA ASN A 469 -23.14 -18.04 -10.93
C ASN A 469 -23.07 -19.02 -12.09
N LEU A 470 -22.16 -18.77 -13.03
CA LEU A 470 -21.76 -19.68 -14.09
C LEU A 470 -20.43 -20.33 -13.69
N PHE A 471 -20.47 -21.60 -13.35
CA PHE A 471 -19.28 -22.38 -13.01
C PHE A 471 -18.74 -23.13 -14.24
N MET A 472 -17.56 -22.78 -14.69
CA MET A 472 -16.89 -23.44 -15.79
C MET A 472 -16.21 -24.72 -15.30
N ASN A 473 -16.50 -25.86 -15.93
CA ASN A 473 -15.88 -27.13 -15.62
C ASN A 473 -14.45 -27.23 -16.24
N LEU A 474 -13.53 -26.40 -15.75
CA LEU A 474 -12.16 -26.34 -16.25
C LEU A 474 -11.36 -27.60 -15.90
N ASN A 475 -11.67 -28.24 -14.76
CA ASN A 475 -10.99 -29.44 -14.26
C ASN A 475 -11.63 -30.75 -14.75
N ARG A 476 -12.66 -30.68 -15.61
CA ARG A 476 -13.39 -31.83 -16.15
C ARG A 476 -13.93 -32.78 -15.09
N VAL A 477 -14.43 -32.22 -14.00
CA VAL A 477 -15.05 -32.98 -12.90
C VAL A 477 -16.30 -33.69 -13.41
N PRO A 478 -16.52 -34.99 -13.08
CA PRO A 478 -17.71 -35.72 -13.52
C PRO A 478 -19.03 -35.06 -13.03
N PRO A 479 -20.10 -35.11 -13.85
CA PRO A 479 -21.41 -34.68 -13.39
C PRO A 479 -21.86 -35.46 -12.14
N GLY A 480 -22.30 -34.77 -11.10
CA GLY A 480 -22.72 -35.36 -9.83
C GLY A 480 -21.76 -35.15 -8.67
N ASP A 481 -20.50 -34.83 -8.95
CA ASP A 481 -19.49 -34.55 -7.92
C ASP A 481 -19.41 -33.05 -7.55
N PHE A 482 -20.40 -32.28 -7.95
CA PHE A 482 -20.42 -30.83 -7.73
C PHE A 482 -21.09 -30.43 -6.42
N ALA A 483 -20.40 -29.65 -5.62
CA ALA A 483 -20.94 -29.07 -4.39
C ALA A 483 -21.27 -27.57 -4.60
N PHE A 484 -22.38 -27.29 -5.25
CA PHE A 484 -22.91 -25.92 -5.32
C PHE A 484 -24.43 -25.91 -5.20
N PRO A 485 -25.02 -24.85 -4.59
CA PRO A 485 -26.44 -24.74 -4.36
C PRO A 485 -27.27 -24.60 -5.66
N ALA A 486 -28.57 -24.93 -5.60
CA ALA A 486 -29.50 -24.68 -6.70
C ALA A 486 -29.52 -23.18 -7.10
N GLY A 487 -29.89 -22.90 -8.36
CA GLY A 487 -29.90 -21.53 -8.90
C GLY A 487 -28.58 -21.08 -9.55
N ASN A 488 -27.58 -21.95 -9.59
CA ASN A 488 -26.34 -21.75 -10.32
C ASN A 488 -26.28 -22.65 -11.57
N THR A 489 -25.43 -22.30 -12.52
CA THR A 489 -25.33 -23.03 -13.80
C THR A 489 -23.90 -23.54 -14.00
N MET A 490 -23.78 -24.86 -14.26
CA MET A 490 -22.54 -25.46 -14.75
C MET A 490 -22.45 -25.29 -16.27
N VAL A 491 -21.28 -24.87 -16.76
CA VAL A 491 -20.94 -24.85 -18.18
C VAL A 491 -19.73 -25.74 -18.46
N SER A 492 -19.70 -26.39 -19.62
CA SER A 492 -18.67 -27.40 -19.94
C SER A 492 -17.27 -26.80 -20.02
N GLY A 493 -17.16 -25.53 -20.37
CA GLY A 493 -15.85 -24.85 -20.45
C GLY A 493 -15.96 -23.42 -20.95
N ILE A 494 -14.83 -22.81 -21.23
CA ILE A 494 -14.70 -21.40 -21.64
C ILE A 494 -15.50 -21.10 -22.93
N ALA A 495 -15.46 -22.01 -23.89
CA ALA A 495 -16.15 -21.83 -25.17
C ALA A 495 -17.68 -21.69 -25.03
N ASP A 496 -18.28 -22.37 -24.04
CA ASP A 496 -19.71 -22.41 -23.84
C ASP A 496 -20.27 -21.18 -23.13
N VAL A 497 -19.41 -20.35 -22.56
CA VAL A 497 -19.79 -19.08 -21.92
C VAL A 497 -20.14 -18.02 -22.97
N GLY A 498 -19.48 -18.04 -24.12
CA GLY A 498 -19.70 -17.06 -25.20
C GLY A 498 -19.06 -15.70 -24.88
N PHE A 499 -17.81 -15.70 -24.43
CA PHE A 499 -17.03 -14.47 -24.30
C PHE A 499 -16.77 -13.78 -25.63
N SER A 500 -16.52 -12.48 -25.62
CA SER A 500 -16.30 -11.66 -26.81
C SER A 500 -15.01 -12.05 -27.55
N ASN A 501 -13.86 -12.08 -26.87
CA ASN A 501 -12.58 -12.45 -27.47
C ASN A 501 -11.60 -12.94 -26.41
N PRO A 502 -11.73 -14.19 -25.93
CA PRO A 502 -10.82 -14.75 -24.91
C PRO A 502 -9.34 -14.75 -25.34
N GLY A 503 -9.07 -14.90 -26.64
CA GLY A 503 -7.71 -14.86 -27.20
C GLY A 503 -7.01 -13.51 -27.00
N ALA A 504 -7.77 -12.42 -27.01
CA ALA A 504 -7.31 -11.07 -26.71
C ALA A 504 -7.56 -10.68 -25.23
N SER A 505 -7.87 -11.64 -24.37
CA SER A 505 -8.21 -11.42 -22.94
C SER A 505 -9.47 -10.56 -22.71
N ASP A 506 -10.38 -10.49 -23.71
CA ASP A 506 -11.70 -9.88 -23.55
C ASP A 506 -12.70 -10.95 -23.09
N TYR A 507 -12.94 -10.96 -21.78
CA TYR A 507 -13.86 -11.89 -21.11
C TYR A 507 -15.24 -11.29 -20.82
N ARG A 508 -15.62 -10.22 -21.50
CA ARG A 508 -17.00 -9.73 -21.49
C ARG A 508 -17.89 -10.68 -22.29
N LEU A 509 -19.16 -10.82 -21.90
CA LEU A 509 -20.10 -11.64 -22.67
C LEU A 509 -20.38 -11.00 -24.05
N SER A 510 -20.17 -11.80 -25.12
CA SER A 510 -20.50 -11.39 -26.48
C SER A 510 -22.02 -11.17 -26.64
N THR A 511 -22.41 -10.46 -27.70
CA THR A 511 -23.84 -10.25 -28.03
C THR A 511 -24.61 -11.54 -28.29
N LYS A 512 -23.90 -12.64 -28.64
CA LYS A 512 -24.47 -13.97 -28.92
C LYS A 512 -24.52 -14.89 -27.69
N SER A 513 -23.96 -14.48 -26.56
CA SER A 513 -23.99 -15.32 -25.37
C SER A 513 -25.39 -15.47 -24.83
N LYS A 514 -25.82 -16.73 -24.61
CA LYS A 514 -27.13 -17.07 -24.01
C LYS A 514 -27.25 -16.66 -22.53
N TYR A 515 -26.14 -16.25 -21.92
CA TYR A 515 -26.06 -15.83 -20.52
C TYR A 515 -26.17 -14.33 -20.32
N ARG A 516 -26.30 -13.56 -21.40
CA ARG A 516 -26.59 -12.12 -21.29
C ARG A 516 -27.91 -11.89 -20.58
N GLY A 517 -27.91 -10.92 -19.67
CA GLY A 517 -29.10 -10.55 -18.89
C GLY A 517 -29.55 -11.59 -17.86
N LYS A 518 -28.75 -12.63 -17.61
CA LYS A 518 -29.11 -13.70 -16.65
C LYS A 518 -28.66 -13.41 -15.22
N GLY A 519 -27.93 -12.35 -14.98
CA GLY A 519 -27.59 -11.88 -13.64
C GLY A 519 -28.73 -11.10 -13.00
N ARG A 520 -28.53 -10.71 -11.76
CA ARG A 520 -29.53 -9.99 -10.97
C ARG A 520 -29.93 -8.67 -11.63
N GLY A 521 -31.26 -8.44 -11.70
CA GLY A 521 -31.80 -7.22 -12.30
C GLY A 521 -31.59 -7.12 -13.81
N GLY A 522 -31.43 -8.27 -14.50
CA GLY A 522 -31.21 -8.28 -15.96
C GLY A 522 -29.80 -7.88 -16.41
N LYS A 523 -28.87 -7.77 -15.47
CA LYS A 523 -27.44 -7.51 -15.79
C LYS A 523 -26.75 -8.77 -16.32
N ASN A 524 -25.60 -8.62 -16.92
CA ASN A 524 -24.75 -9.74 -17.29
C ASN A 524 -24.03 -10.30 -16.06
N PRO A 525 -23.91 -11.62 -15.90
CA PRO A 525 -22.94 -12.19 -14.96
C PRO A 525 -21.50 -11.97 -15.44
N GLY A 526 -20.57 -12.06 -14.51
CA GLY A 526 -19.16 -11.85 -14.75
C GLY A 526 -18.75 -10.36 -14.84
N SER A 527 -17.48 -10.14 -15.08
CA SER A 527 -16.88 -8.80 -15.22
C SER A 527 -17.16 -8.21 -16.60
N ASP A 528 -17.38 -6.90 -16.66
CA ASP A 528 -17.51 -6.12 -17.90
C ASP A 528 -16.25 -5.29 -18.23
N ILE A 529 -15.15 -5.54 -17.50
CA ILE A 529 -13.87 -4.85 -17.70
C ILE A 529 -13.37 -5.09 -19.13
N ASP A 530 -13.02 -4.00 -19.80
CA ASP A 530 -12.22 -4.04 -21.01
C ASP A 530 -10.74 -4.15 -20.64
N PRO A 531 -10.06 -5.26 -20.95
CA PRO A 531 -8.64 -5.41 -20.64
C PRO A 531 -7.76 -4.33 -21.29
N ALA A 532 -8.20 -3.76 -22.43
CA ALA A 532 -7.50 -2.66 -23.08
C ALA A 532 -7.57 -1.35 -22.28
N SER A 533 -8.58 -1.20 -21.42
CA SER A 533 -8.71 0.00 -20.54
C SER A 533 -7.72 -0.02 -19.38
N ILE A 534 -7.14 -1.19 -19.08
CA ILE A 534 -6.12 -1.37 -18.03
C ILE A 534 -4.76 -1.55 -18.73
N THR A 535 -4.45 -0.64 -19.61
CA THR A 535 -3.11 -0.57 -20.20
C THR A 535 -2.15 -0.09 -19.14
N VAL A 536 -1.16 -0.95 -18.84
CA VAL A 536 0.07 -0.49 -18.20
C VAL A 536 0.66 0.56 -19.13
N PRO A 537 0.78 1.82 -18.76
CA PRO A 537 1.64 2.72 -19.51
C PRO A 537 3.04 2.11 -19.48
N GLN A 538 3.59 1.84 -20.65
CA GLN A 538 4.97 1.36 -20.82
C GLN A 538 5.95 2.43 -20.36
#